data_fa909ca169f794a7d1e7b9dd60af2f76
#
_entry.id   fa909ca169f794a7d1e7b9dd60af2f76
#
_cell.length_a   1.000
_cell.length_b   1.000
_cell.length_c   1.000
_cell.angle_alpha   90.00
_cell.angle_beta   90.00
_cell.angle_gamma   90.00
#
_symmetry.space_group_name_H-M   'P 1'
#
loop_
_entity.id
_entity.type
_entity.pdbx_description
1 polymer ?
#
loop_
_entity_poly.entity_id
_entity_poly.type
_entity_poly.pdbx_seq_one_letter_code
_entity_poly.pdbx_strand_id
1 'polypeptide(L)'
;RNEQLAGGFSFGGRETFGLFYFNPWITGDHVSLNTDFAKVDFDHPYLPYRIKNKSFELNIGRYFGYERKTSIGFEIEDMNLVNDTISINYQYFAPQGFFIYDTRDIYANPTKGILLRQAFISRIDLKGELESSYTWFQSFSVYKRLSKIDNPKPWILAWGIKTQMSIGLKDINFMAALGESGSVRGWQYPRNANYNDPDQSYRFGFHNLKSSIELRKVLIPRFPMMDLYEFGLTAATFLDWGVTGRNEFEDILRMRPILGAGFSLQLQAPFVPILRFDYGWGFYEGKRIDKAFHIAAQHMI
;
A
#
# COMPACT_ATOMS: atom_id res chain seq x y z
N ARG A 1 22.30 -1.46 -19.33
CA ARG A 1 21.92 -0.54 -18.24
C ARG A 1 20.40 -0.44 -18.25
N ASN A 2 19.73 -0.75 -17.13
CA ASN A 2 18.28 -0.69 -17.04
C ASN A 2 17.83 0.63 -16.38
N GLU A 3 18.30 1.73 -16.94
CA GLU A 3 17.82 3.05 -16.54
C GLU A 3 16.38 3.23 -16.98
N GLN A 4 15.55 3.77 -16.12
CA GLN A 4 14.14 4.03 -16.39
C GLN A 4 13.84 5.50 -16.12
N LEU A 5 13.28 6.16 -17.10
CA LEU A 5 12.68 7.48 -16.97
C LEU A 5 11.21 7.33 -17.36
N ALA A 6 10.33 7.68 -16.45
CA ALA A 6 8.89 7.64 -16.68
C ALA A 6 8.25 8.94 -16.24
N GLY A 7 7.21 9.36 -16.96
CA GLY A 7 6.36 10.48 -16.58
C GLY A 7 4.91 10.09 -16.77
N GLY A 8 4.06 10.63 -15.94
CA GLY A 8 2.64 10.36 -15.99
C GLY A 8 1.80 11.55 -15.53
N PHE A 9 0.59 11.60 -16.01
CA PHE A 9 -0.41 12.56 -15.57
C PHE A 9 -1.78 11.90 -15.51
N SER A 10 -2.62 12.38 -14.61
CA SER A 10 -4.04 12.01 -14.56
C SER A 10 -4.90 13.26 -14.37
N PHE A 11 -6.13 13.20 -14.87
CA PHE A 11 -7.13 14.25 -14.74
C PHE A 11 -8.43 13.66 -14.20
N GLY A 12 -9.28 14.49 -13.65
CA GLY A 12 -10.55 14.12 -13.04
C GLY A 12 -10.57 14.47 -11.57
N GLY A 13 -11.23 13.67 -10.74
CA GLY A 13 -11.36 13.95 -9.30
C GLY A 13 -10.02 13.95 -8.54
N ARG A 14 -8.96 13.42 -9.13
CA ARG A 14 -7.58 13.51 -8.66
C ARG A 14 -6.69 13.88 -9.85
N GLU A 15 -6.07 15.04 -9.75
CA GLU A 15 -5.09 15.50 -10.74
C GLU A 15 -3.70 15.12 -10.24
N THR A 16 -2.93 14.44 -11.06
CA THR A 16 -1.54 14.09 -10.73
C THR A 16 -0.63 14.39 -11.90
N PHE A 17 0.56 14.84 -11.58
CA PHE A 17 1.70 14.88 -12.48
C PHE A 17 2.88 14.27 -11.75
N GLY A 18 3.64 13.39 -12.40
CA GLY A 18 4.82 12.77 -11.82
C GLY A 18 5.92 12.56 -12.84
N LEU A 19 7.15 12.68 -12.37
CA LEU A 19 8.39 12.31 -13.08
C LEU A 19 9.18 11.39 -12.19
N PHE A 20 9.56 10.25 -12.72
CA PHE A 20 10.30 9.22 -12.00
C PHE A 20 11.56 8.86 -12.78
N TYR A 21 12.70 8.83 -12.09
CA TYR A 21 13.95 8.31 -12.61
C TYR A 21 14.50 7.23 -11.69
N PHE A 22 14.87 6.10 -12.27
CA PHE A 22 15.50 5.00 -11.56
C PHE A 22 16.74 4.50 -12.32
N ASN A 23 17.85 4.44 -11.62
CA ASN A 23 19.06 3.80 -12.10
C ASN A 23 19.49 2.72 -11.09
N PRO A 24 19.41 1.42 -11.44
CA PRO A 24 19.77 0.33 -10.53
C PRO A 24 21.28 0.23 -10.27
N TRP A 25 22.14 0.86 -11.11
CA TRP A 25 23.58 0.67 -11.12
C TRP A 25 24.34 1.98 -11.33
N ILE A 26 24.08 3.02 -10.54
CA ILE A 26 24.66 4.34 -10.77
C ILE A 26 26.20 4.34 -10.67
N THR A 27 26.78 3.53 -9.78
CA THR A 27 28.23 3.37 -9.61
C THR A 27 28.79 2.09 -10.25
N GLY A 28 27.93 1.26 -10.86
CA GLY A 28 28.31 -0.04 -11.41
C GLY A 28 28.45 -1.17 -10.37
N ASP A 29 28.27 -0.91 -9.07
CA ASP A 29 28.40 -1.89 -7.98
C ASP A 29 27.14 -1.95 -7.10
N HIS A 30 26.03 -2.42 -7.66
CA HIS A 30 24.80 -2.71 -6.89
C HIS A 30 24.20 -1.51 -6.15
N VAL A 31 24.64 -0.28 -6.49
CA VAL A 31 24.10 0.96 -5.93
C VAL A 31 23.06 1.55 -6.88
N SER A 32 21.84 1.71 -6.38
CA SER A 32 20.73 2.29 -7.12
C SER A 32 20.45 3.73 -6.69
N LEU A 33 20.01 4.54 -7.64
CA LEU A 33 19.44 5.87 -7.42
C LEU A 33 17.99 5.85 -7.84
N ASN A 34 17.13 6.39 -7.01
CA ASN A 34 15.72 6.67 -7.29
C ASN A 34 15.43 8.13 -7.02
N THR A 35 14.82 8.83 -7.97
CA THR A 35 14.29 10.18 -7.77
C THR A 35 12.86 10.24 -8.28
N ASP A 36 12.02 10.89 -7.53
CA ASP A 36 10.61 11.12 -7.89
C ASP A 36 10.26 12.60 -7.68
N PHE A 37 9.53 13.17 -8.60
CA PHE A 37 8.88 14.45 -8.45
C PHE A 37 7.39 14.23 -8.69
N ALA A 38 6.56 14.59 -7.71
CA ALA A 38 5.12 14.49 -7.81
C ALA A 38 4.43 15.83 -7.52
N LYS A 39 3.36 16.08 -8.27
CA LYS A 39 2.37 17.10 -7.96
C LYS A 39 1.00 16.43 -7.94
N VAL A 40 0.29 16.55 -6.83
CA VAL A 40 -1.01 15.92 -6.63
C VAL A 40 -2.01 16.96 -6.16
N ASP A 41 -3.20 16.95 -6.74
CA ASP A 41 -4.29 17.84 -6.37
C ASP A 41 -5.60 17.03 -6.35
N PHE A 42 -6.23 16.89 -5.16
CA PHE A 42 -7.45 16.10 -4.98
C PHE A 42 -8.23 16.53 -3.73
N ASP A 43 -9.53 16.23 -3.73
CA ASP A 43 -10.36 16.41 -2.56
C ASP A 43 -10.07 15.32 -1.54
N HIS A 44 -9.82 15.73 -0.28
CA HIS A 44 -9.56 14.76 0.77
C HIS A 44 -10.80 13.86 0.98
N PRO A 45 -10.64 12.54 1.05
CA PRO A 45 -11.79 11.62 0.98
C PRO A 45 -12.74 11.67 2.19
N TYR A 46 -12.30 12.19 3.33
CA TYR A 46 -13.10 12.27 4.57
C TYR A 46 -12.92 13.57 5.36
N LEU A 47 -12.16 14.52 4.83
CA LEU A 47 -12.01 15.84 5.42
C LEU A 47 -12.50 16.91 4.42
N PRO A 48 -13.06 18.03 4.89
CA PRO A 48 -13.68 19.01 4.02
C PRO A 48 -12.66 19.98 3.39
N TYR A 49 -11.56 19.45 2.83
CA TYR A 49 -10.58 20.25 2.11
C TYR A 49 -9.96 19.54 0.92
N ARG A 50 -9.43 20.34 0.03
CA ARG A 50 -8.63 19.94 -1.11
C ARG A 50 -7.17 19.92 -0.72
N ILE A 51 -6.47 18.86 -1.04
CA ILE A 51 -5.03 18.73 -0.86
C ILE A 51 -4.32 19.08 -2.16
N LYS A 52 -3.39 20.02 -2.08
CA LYS A 52 -2.43 20.32 -3.15
C LYS A 52 -1.05 20.02 -2.63
N ASN A 53 -0.46 18.93 -3.07
CA ASN A 53 0.86 18.49 -2.64
C ASN A 53 1.86 18.54 -3.79
N LYS A 54 3.07 19.01 -3.50
CA LYS A 54 4.24 18.88 -4.37
C LYS A 54 5.32 18.20 -3.55
N SER A 55 5.91 17.17 -4.10
CA SER A 55 7.01 16.48 -3.44
C SER A 55 8.16 16.19 -4.38
N PHE A 56 9.34 16.17 -3.79
CA PHE A 56 10.56 15.70 -4.42
C PHE A 56 11.22 14.67 -3.50
N GLU A 57 11.44 13.48 -4.03
CA GLU A 57 12.06 12.36 -3.32
C GLU A 57 13.38 11.98 -3.98
N LEU A 58 14.39 11.67 -3.15
CA LEU A 58 15.66 11.12 -3.56
C LEU A 58 16.06 9.99 -2.63
N ASN A 59 16.33 8.82 -3.20
CA ASN A 59 16.80 7.65 -2.46
C ASN A 59 18.03 7.03 -3.12
N ILE A 60 19.00 6.66 -2.30
CA ILE A 60 20.16 5.86 -2.69
C ILE A 60 20.02 4.51 -2.02
N GLY A 61 20.10 3.44 -2.81
CA GLY A 61 19.95 2.08 -2.33
C GLY A 61 21.11 1.19 -2.71
N ARG A 62 21.28 0.10 -1.97
CA ARG A 62 22.23 -0.96 -2.28
C ARG A 62 21.57 -2.32 -2.25
N TYR A 63 21.89 -3.14 -3.26
CA TYR A 63 21.49 -4.54 -3.31
C TYR A 63 22.56 -5.42 -2.65
N PHE A 64 22.13 -6.37 -1.83
CA PHE A 64 22.96 -7.39 -1.20
C PHE A 64 22.50 -8.76 -1.69
N GLY A 65 23.09 -9.21 -2.79
CA GLY A 65 22.58 -10.34 -3.57
C GLY A 65 21.26 -9.97 -4.27
N TYR A 66 20.47 -11.00 -4.62
CA TYR A 66 19.19 -10.82 -5.33
C TYR A 66 18.00 -10.59 -4.40
N GLU A 67 18.16 -10.90 -3.13
CA GLU A 67 17.04 -10.99 -2.18
C GLU A 67 16.90 -9.75 -1.30
N ARG A 68 17.96 -8.97 -1.11
CA ARG A 68 17.98 -7.88 -0.12
C ARG A 68 18.30 -6.55 -0.77
N LYS A 69 17.54 -5.54 -0.37
CA LYS A 69 17.81 -4.15 -0.74
C LYS A 69 17.63 -3.27 0.49
N THR A 70 18.57 -2.36 0.70
CA THR A 70 18.44 -1.27 1.66
C THR A 70 18.56 0.05 0.91
N SER A 71 17.77 1.04 1.27
CA SER A 71 17.91 2.40 0.75
C SER A 71 17.66 3.42 1.84
N ILE A 72 18.33 4.55 1.70
CA ILE A 72 18.17 5.75 2.53
C ILE A 72 17.94 6.94 1.61
N GLY A 73 17.21 7.90 2.08
CA GLY A 73 16.93 9.10 1.29
C GLY A 73 16.13 10.11 2.06
N PHE A 74 15.55 11.02 1.34
CA PHE A 74 14.67 12.03 1.89
C PHE A 74 13.59 12.42 0.87
N GLU A 75 12.51 12.97 1.40
CA GLU A 75 11.47 13.66 0.65
C GLU A 75 11.34 15.10 1.16
N ILE A 76 11.10 16.04 0.27
CA ILE A 76 10.67 17.40 0.59
C ILE A 76 9.24 17.53 0.10
N GLU A 77 8.35 17.90 1.00
CA GLU A 77 6.93 18.07 0.74
C GLU A 77 6.50 19.52 0.96
N ASP A 78 5.72 20.07 0.01
CA ASP A 78 4.97 21.33 0.15
C ASP A 78 3.48 21.01 -0.05
N MET A 79 2.75 20.92 1.06
CA MET A 79 1.35 20.51 1.10
C MET A 79 0.46 21.66 1.54
N ASN A 80 -0.51 22.01 0.69
CA ASN A 80 -1.53 23.01 0.99
C ASN A 80 -2.88 22.33 1.17
N LEU A 81 -3.51 22.58 2.32
CA LEU A 81 -4.88 22.21 2.62
C LEU A 81 -5.77 23.43 2.39
N VAL A 82 -6.70 23.33 1.48
CA VAL A 82 -7.52 24.49 1.06
C VAL A 82 -9.00 24.10 1.12
N ASN A 83 -9.79 24.97 1.75
CA ASN A 83 -11.26 25.03 1.59
C ASN A 83 -11.70 26.50 1.46
N ASP A 84 -13.00 26.78 1.43
CA ASP A 84 -13.55 28.13 1.26
C ASP A 84 -13.12 29.13 2.33
N THR A 85 -12.69 28.66 3.51
CA THR A 85 -12.39 29.49 4.68
C THR A 85 -10.98 29.33 5.22
N ILE A 86 -10.30 28.22 4.90
CA ILE A 86 -9.00 27.85 5.47
C ILE A 86 -8.01 27.55 4.36
N SER A 87 -6.81 28.09 4.49
CA SER A 87 -5.63 27.69 3.71
C SER A 87 -4.47 27.48 4.67
N ILE A 88 -4.05 26.23 4.82
CA ILE A 88 -2.93 25.85 5.70
C ILE A 88 -1.84 25.26 4.81
N ASN A 89 -0.62 25.78 4.96
CA ASN A 89 0.55 25.29 4.25
C ASN A 89 1.51 24.59 5.21
N TYR A 90 1.83 23.33 4.89
CA TYR A 90 2.83 22.52 5.55
C TYR A 90 4.05 22.34 4.66
N GLN A 91 5.23 22.42 5.21
CA GLN A 91 6.48 22.16 4.52
C GLN A 91 7.32 21.19 5.34
N TYR A 92 7.51 20.00 4.82
CA TYR A 92 8.24 18.93 5.51
C TYR A 92 9.54 18.56 4.81
N PHE A 93 10.58 18.34 5.62
CA PHE A 93 11.71 17.52 5.26
C PHE A 93 11.54 16.16 5.90
N ALA A 94 11.52 15.12 5.07
CA ALA A 94 11.21 13.76 5.51
C ALA A 94 12.36 12.80 5.18
N PRO A 95 13.40 12.70 6.05
CA PRO A 95 14.39 11.65 5.94
C PRO A 95 13.74 10.27 6.10
N GLN A 96 14.18 9.32 5.27
CA GLN A 96 13.56 8.00 5.18
C GLN A 96 14.56 6.88 4.96
N GLY A 97 14.18 5.67 5.40
CA GLY A 97 14.94 4.47 5.21
C GLY A 97 14.05 3.29 4.85
N PHE A 98 14.53 2.44 3.94
CA PHE A 98 13.79 1.28 3.47
C PHE A 98 14.64 0.03 3.53
N PHE A 99 13.99 -1.09 3.86
CA PHE A 99 14.57 -2.41 3.78
C PHE A 99 13.59 -3.37 3.10
N ILE A 100 14.11 -4.17 2.16
CA ILE A 100 13.34 -5.19 1.45
C ILE A 100 14.13 -6.49 1.50
N TYR A 101 13.42 -7.58 1.88
CA TYR A 101 13.87 -8.95 1.73
C TYR A 101 12.82 -9.73 0.94
N ASP A 102 13.20 -10.25 -0.23
CA ASP A 102 12.26 -10.87 -1.18
C ASP A 102 12.85 -12.17 -1.72
N THR A 103 12.27 -13.29 -1.33
CA THR A 103 12.64 -14.65 -1.80
C THR A 103 11.54 -15.27 -2.65
N ARG A 104 10.57 -14.47 -3.10
CA ARG A 104 9.46 -14.97 -3.91
C ARG A 104 9.97 -15.51 -5.25
N ASP A 105 9.38 -16.61 -5.68
CA ASP A 105 9.72 -17.28 -6.95
C ASP A 105 9.27 -16.46 -8.18
N ILE A 106 8.16 -15.74 -8.06
CA ILE A 106 7.59 -14.92 -9.14
C ILE A 106 7.05 -13.63 -8.52
N TYR A 107 7.48 -12.51 -9.06
CA TYR A 107 7.08 -11.20 -8.52
C TYR A 107 5.56 -10.93 -8.63
N ALA A 108 4.98 -11.21 -9.82
CA ALA A 108 3.61 -10.83 -10.11
C ALA A 108 2.55 -11.76 -9.49
N ASN A 109 2.84 -13.06 -9.33
CA ASN A 109 1.91 -14.02 -8.70
C ASN A 109 2.71 -15.12 -8.02
N PRO A 110 3.24 -14.86 -6.83
CA PRO A 110 4.14 -15.78 -6.14
C PRO A 110 3.43 -17.07 -5.73
N THR A 111 4.13 -18.19 -5.91
CA THR A 111 3.66 -19.50 -5.46
C THR A 111 4.35 -19.97 -4.18
N LYS A 112 5.56 -19.44 -3.90
CA LYS A 112 6.35 -19.72 -2.69
C LYS A 112 7.28 -18.56 -2.39
N GLY A 113 7.78 -18.52 -1.15
CA GLY A 113 8.76 -17.53 -0.69
C GLY A 113 8.16 -16.52 0.28
N ILE A 114 8.98 -15.54 0.62
CA ILE A 114 8.70 -14.54 1.65
C ILE A 114 8.99 -13.16 1.05
N LEU A 115 8.19 -12.18 1.43
CA LEU A 115 8.45 -10.76 1.21
C LEU A 115 8.36 -10.05 2.55
N LEU A 116 9.44 -9.39 2.96
CA LEU A 116 9.46 -8.43 4.07
C LEU A 116 9.83 -7.06 3.53
N ARG A 117 9.04 -6.06 3.85
CA ARG A 117 9.32 -4.65 3.58
C ARG A 117 9.20 -3.87 4.87
N GLN A 118 10.14 -2.97 5.08
CA GLN A 118 10.10 -2.00 6.17
C GLN A 118 10.41 -0.63 5.61
N ALA A 119 9.71 0.38 6.10
CA ALA A 119 9.98 1.77 5.82
C ALA A 119 9.90 2.57 7.11
N PHE A 120 10.84 3.45 7.32
CA PHE A 120 10.87 4.42 8.40
C PHE A 120 10.91 5.81 7.78
N ILE A 121 9.97 6.66 8.16
CA ILE A 121 9.85 8.02 7.64
C ILE A 121 9.72 8.96 8.84
N SER A 122 10.59 9.97 8.91
CA SER A 122 10.50 11.06 9.87
C SER A 122 10.06 12.31 9.13
N ARG A 123 9.02 13.00 9.58
CA ARG A 123 8.61 14.29 9.03
C ARG A 123 8.95 15.40 10.00
N ILE A 124 9.79 16.30 9.54
CA ILE A 124 10.28 17.47 10.29
C ILE A 124 9.69 18.71 9.62
N ASP A 125 8.94 19.50 10.37
CA ASP A 125 8.39 20.75 9.84
C ASP A 125 9.51 21.76 9.59
N LEU A 126 9.63 22.25 8.36
CA LEU A 126 10.66 23.22 7.97
C LEU A 126 10.41 24.63 8.52
N LYS A 127 9.16 24.93 8.91
CA LYS A 127 8.80 26.20 9.54
C LYS A 127 9.08 26.20 11.04
N GLY A 128 9.25 25.01 11.66
CA GLY A 128 9.46 24.87 13.09
C GLY A 128 8.23 25.16 13.95
N GLU A 129 7.05 25.15 13.35
CA GLU A 129 5.77 25.44 14.01
C GLU A 129 5.14 24.18 14.61
N LEU A 130 5.49 23.00 14.07
CA LEU A 130 4.91 21.71 14.43
C LEU A 130 5.96 20.76 14.99
N GLU A 131 5.52 19.87 15.87
CA GLU A 131 6.33 18.76 16.33
C GLU A 131 6.61 17.77 15.21
N SER A 132 7.78 17.13 15.26
CA SER A 132 8.14 16.08 14.32
C SER A 132 7.24 14.85 14.47
N SER A 133 6.98 14.16 13.37
CA SER A 133 6.31 12.87 13.36
C SER A 133 7.22 11.78 12.82
N TYR A 134 7.07 10.58 13.37
CA TYR A 134 7.84 9.41 12.99
C TYR A 134 6.87 8.28 12.65
N THR A 135 7.00 7.73 11.45
CA THR A 135 6.12 6.64 11.02
C THR A 135 6.95 5.44 10.59
N TRP A 136 6.63 4.29 11.15
CA TRP A 136 7.18 3.01 10.74
C TRP A 136 6.11 2.19 10.04
N PHE A 137 6.44 1.72 8.85
CA PHE A 137 5.62 0.80 8.07
C PHE A 137 6.32 -0.55 7.98
N GLN A 138 5.57 -1.59 8.20
CA GLN A 138 6.02 -2.97 7.99
C GLN A 138 5.00 -3.72 7.13
N SER A 139 5.50 -4.53 6.21
CA SER A 139 4.72 -5.50 5.45
C SER A 139 5.49 -6.82 5.40
N PHE A 140 4.85 -7.89 5.83
CA PHE A 140 5.37 -9.24 5.75
C PHE A 140 4.37 -10.11 5.02
N SER A 141 4.84 -10.95 4.09
CA SER A 141 4.00 -11.89 3.35
C SER A 141 4.74 -13.20 3.15
N VAL A 142 4.01 -14.30 3.25
CA VAL A 142 4.52 -15.65 2.98
C VAL A 142 3.58 -16.38 2.03
N TYR A 143 4.18 -17.14 1.12
CA TYR A 143 3.48 -17.91 0.11
C TYR A 143 3.94 -19.36 0.20
N LYS A 144 2.99 -20.27 0.22
CA LYS A 144 3.24 -21.72 0.30
C LYS A 144 2.41 -22.43 -0.75
N ARG A 145 3.11 -23.05 -1.68
CA ARG A 145 2.51 -23.98 -2.64
C ARG A 145 2.07 -25.25 -1.91
N LEU A 146 0.80 -25.59 -2.04
CA LEU A 146 0.21 -26.77 -1.39
C LEU A 146 0.17 -27.99 -2.33
N SER A 147 0.26 -27.76 -3.64
CA SER A 147 0.25 -28.82 -4.66
C SER A 147 1.67 -29.31 -4.98
N LYS A 148 1.78 -30.49 -5.57
CA LYS A 148 3.03 -31.02 -6.09
C LYS A 148 3.70 -30.06 -7.06
N ILE A 149 5.02 -30.12 -7.19
CA ILE A 149 5.82 -29.14 -7.92
C ILE A 149 5.52 -29.14 -9.43
N ASP A 150 5.17 -30.27 -9.97
CA ASP A 150 4.84 -30.51 -11.39
C ASP A 150 3.40 -30.15 -11.77
N ASN A 151 2.55 -29.82 -10.80
CA ASN A 151 1.17 -29.44 -11.09
C ASN A 151 1.12 -28.00 -11.66
N PRO A 152 0.72 -27.81 -12.95
CA PRO A 152 0.66 -26.48 -13.55
C PRO A 152 -0.44 -25.60 -12.98
N LYS A 153 -1.39 -26.16 -12.24
CA LYS A 153 -2.51 -25.47 -11.60
C LYS A 153 -2.48 -25.65 -10.08
N PRO A 154 -1.48 -25.06 -9.39
CA PRO A 154 -1.33 -25.30 -7.95
C PRO A 154 -2.43 -24.64 -7.12
N TRP A 155 -2.60 -25.20 -5.93
CA TRP A 155 -3.15 -24.50 -4.79
C TRP A 155 -2.02 -23.78 -4.06
N ILE A 156 -2.27 -22.55 -3.62
CA ILE A 156 -1.31 -21.70 -2.93
C ILE A 156 -1.99 -21.12 -1.70
N LEU A 157 -1.36 -21.23 -0.55
CA LEU A 157 -1.73 -20.50 0.65
C LEU A 157 -0.85 -19.25 0.72
N ALA A 158 -1.48 -18.09 0.78
CA ALA A 158 -0.81 -16.82 1.00
C ALA A 158 -1.30 -16.21 2.31
N TRP A 159 -0.38 -15.68 3.09
CA TRP A 159 -0.67 -14.92 4.31
C TRP A 159 0.18 -13.67 4.33
N GLY A 160 -0.42 -12.56 4.76
CA GLY A 160 0.28 -11.30 4.91
C GLY A 160 -0.20 -10.51 6.12
N ILE A 161 0.71 -9.69 6.66
CA ILE A 161 0.46 -8.75 7.73
C ILE A 161 1.10 -7.40 7.38
N LYS A 162 0.38 -6.31 7.62
CA LYS A 162 0.86 -4.94 7.39
C LYS A 162 0.59 -4.11 8.64
N THR A 163 1.56 -3.32 9.04
CA THR A 163 1.49 -2.48 10.23
C THR A 163 1.95 -1.08 9.89
N GLN A 164 1.28 -0.09 10.45
CA GLN A 164 1.74 1.29 10.52
C GLN A 164 1.73 1.73 11.98
N MET A 165 2.83 2.33 12.41
CA MET A 165 2.96 2.92 13.74
C MET A 165 3.44 4.35 13.59
N SER A 166 2.77 5.31 14.24
CA SER A 166 3.13 6.73 14.19
C SER A 166 3.36 7.29 15.59
N ILE A 167 4.47 7.98 15.79
CA ILE A 167 4.88 8.60 17.05
C ILE A 167 5.09 10.09 16.79
N GLY A 168 4.88 10.95 17.79
CA GLY A 168 4.97 12.41 17.69
C GLY A 168 3.68 13.04 17.17
N LEU A 169 3.78 14.09 16.37
CA LEU A 169 2.62 14.80 15.85
C LEU A 169 1.66 13.83 15.11
N LYS A 170 0.42 13.88 15.52
CA LYS A 170 -0.67 13.09 14.91
C LYS A 170 -1.50 13.98 13.99
N ASP A 171 -0.92 14.33 12.86
CA ASP A 171 -1.63 15.09 11.83
C ASP A 171 -2.68 14.20 11.15
N ILE A 172 -3.92 14.67 11.16
CA ILE A 172 -5.08 13.97 10.61
C ILE A 172 -4.91 13.60 9.13
N ASN A 173 -4.08 14.32 8.39
CA ASN A 173 -3.78 14.03 6.98
C ASN A 173 -3.01 12.72 6.78
N PHE A 174 -2.35 12.23 7.83
CA PHE A 174 -1.64 10.95 7.83
C PHE A 174 -2.39 9.85 8.57
N MET A 175 -3.63 10.11 8.94
CA MET A 175 -4.49 9.11 9.57
C MET A 175 -4.89 8.04 8.56
N ALA A 176 -4.69 6.77 8.93
CA ALA A 176 -5.09 5.65 8.10
C ALA A 176 -6.58 5.33 8.28
N ALA A 177 -7.20 4.90 7.19
CA ALA A 177 -8.56 4.36 7.20
C ALA A 177 -8.55 2.88 6.82
N LEU A 178 -9.40 2.08 7.47
CA LEU A 178 -9.64 0.68 7.12
C LEU A 178 -10.85 0.55 6.19
N GLY A 179 -10.77 -0.40 5.28
CA GLY A 179 -11.74 -0.67 4.23
C GLY A 179 -11.20 -0.23 2.88
N GLU A 180 -11.31 -1.00 1.88
CA GLU A 180 -10.88 -0.88 0.49
C GLU A 180 -10.06 -2.09 0.01
N SER A 181 -9.72 -2.07 -1.27
CA SER A 181 -8.97 -3.15 -1.95
C SER A 181 -7.57 -3.42 -1.39
N GLY A 182 -6.92 -2.43 -0.78
CA GLY A 182 -5.56 -2.52 -0.23
C GLY A 182 -5.50 -2.69 1.29
N SER A 183 -6.66 -2.77 1.95
CA SER A 183 -6.78 -2.79 3.42
C SER A 183 -7.58 -4.00 3.91
N VAL A 184 -8.88 -3.87 4.13
CA VAL A 184 -9.79 -4.96 4.50
C VAL A 184 -10.88 -5.02 3.45
N ARG A 185 -10.82 -6.03 2.58
CA ARG A 185 -11.79 -6.20 1.48
C ARG A 185 -13.18 -6.53 2.01
N GLY A 186 -14.21 -6.21 1.21
CA GLY A 186 -15.60 -6.37 1.66
C GLY A 186 -16.15 -5.13 2.39
N TRP A 187 -15.28 -4.14 2.66
CA TRP A 187 -15.64 -2.83 3.16
C TRP A 187 -15.40 -1.78 2.09
N GLN A 188 -16.36 -0.90 1.89
CA GLN A 188 -16.17 0.27 1.04
C GLN A 188 -15.19 1.25 1.70
N TYR A 189 -14.43 1.97 0.89
CA TYR A 189 -13.63 3.09 1.38
C TYR A 189 -14.55 4.10 2.07
N PRO A 190 -14.23 4.59 3.27
CA PRO A 190 -15.12 5.48 4.02
C PRO A 190 -15.08 6.91 3.46
N ARG A 191 -15.62 7.09 2.24
CA ARG A 191 -15.78 8.42 1.63
C ARG A 191 -16.81 9.22 2.39
N ASN A 192 -16.52 10.52 2.59
CA ASN A 192 -17.38 11.44 3.32
C ASN A 192 -17.73 10.98 4.75
N ALA A 193 -16.96 10.06 5.30
CA ALA A 193 -17.17 9.60 6.67
C ALA A 193 -16.62 10.64 7.65
N ASN A 194 -17.39 10.91 8.66
CA ASN A 194 -16.90 11.66 9.80
C ASN A 194 -16.06 10.73 10.69
N TYR A 195 -14.73 10.92 10.71
CA TYR A 195 -13.81 10.12 11.52
C TYR A 195 -14.07 10.23 13.04
N ASN A 196 -14.85 11.21 13.48
CA ASN A 196 -15.31 11.36 14.86
C ASN A 196 -16.69 10.73 15.12
N ASP A 197 -17.38 10.26 14.08
CA ASP A 197 -18.64 9.55 14.21
C ASP A 197 -18.40 8.21 14.95
N PRO A 198 -19.05 7.96 16.10
CA PRO A 198 -18.91 6.72 16.83
C PRO A 198 -19.16 5.47 15.99
N ASP A 199 -20.07 5.55 15.01
CA ASP A 199 -20.44 4.44 14.14
C ASP A 199 -19.39 4.11 13.07
N GLN A 200 -18.38 4.97 12.89
CA GLN A 200 -17.31 4.79 11.89
C GLN A 200 -15.89 4.99 12.46
N SER A 201 -15.78 5.59 13.63
CA SER A 201 -14.51 6.00 14.23
C SER A 201 -13.52 4.84 14.46
N TYR A 202 -14.02 3.61 14.62
CA TYR A 202 -13.22 2.39 14.76
C TYR A 202 -12.43 2.01 13.50
N ARG A 203 -12.69 2.68 12.38
CA ARG A 203 -11.99 2.46 11.10
C ARG A 203 -10.82 3.42 10.87
N PHE A 204 -10.64 4.41 11.75
CA PHE A 204 -9.65 5.47 11.57
C PHE A 204 -8.63 5.51 12.71
N GLY A 205 -7.35 5.64 12.38
CA GLY A 205 -6.30 5.76 13.38
C GLY A 205 -4.94 6.08 12.79
N PHE A 206 -4.00 6.50 13.65
CA PHE A 206 -2.61 6.75 13.29
C PHE A 206 -1.77 5.48 13.34
N HIS A 207 -2.25 4.49 14.06
CA HIS A 207 -1.71 3.14 14.10
C HIS A 207 -2.69 2.18 13.44
N ASN A 208 -2.19 1.22 12.69
CA ASN A 208 -3.03 0.16 12.17
C ASN A 208 -2.27 -1.17 12.09
N LEU A 209 -3.03 -2.23 12.18
CA LEU A 209 -2.57 -3.59 11.96
C LEU A 209 -3.58 -4.29 11.07
N LYS A 210 -3.13 -4.84 9.96
CA LYS A 210 -3.96 -5.52 8.96
C LYS A 210 -3.37 -6.86 8.64
N SER A 211 -4.20 -7.88 8.48
CA SER A 211 -3.75 -9.19 8.01
C SER A 211 -4.75 -9.76 7.01
N SER A 212 -4.23 -10.55 6.09
CA SER A 212 -5.00 -11.24 5.07
C SER A 212 -4.50 -12.67 4.90
N ILE A 213 -5.44 -13.59 4.76
CA ILE A 213 -5.17 -14.98 4.36
C ILE A 213 -5.92 -15.23 3.05
N GLU A 214 -5.23 -15.80 2.06
CA GLU A 214 -5.81 -16.19 0.78
C GLU A 214 -5.50 -17.65 0.48
N LEU A 215 -6.53 -18.39 0.08
CA LEU A 215 -6.38 -19.68 -0.57
C LEU A 215 -6.59 -19.48 -2.07
N ARG A 216 -5.50 -19.55 -2.82
CA ARG A 216 -5.45 -19.30 -4.26
C ARG A 216 -5.44 -20.60 -5.05
N LYS A 217 -6.15 -20.63 -6.18
CA LYS A 217 -6.13 -21.70 -7.16
C LYS A 217 -5.79 -21.13 -8.53
N VAL A 218 -4.69 -21.57 -9.12
CA VAL A 218 -4.38 -21.24 -10.51
C VAL A 218 -5.37 -22.00 -11.43
N LEU A 219 -6.20 -21.25 -12.15
CA LEU A 219 -7.17 -21.79 -13.10
C LEU A 219 -6.54 -21.94 -14.49
N ILE A 220 -5.86 -20.87 -14.93
CA ILE A 220 -5.12 -20.83 -16.19
C ILE A 220 -3.68 -20.49 -15.82
N PRO A 221 -2.72 -21.42 -16.03
CA PRO A 221 -1.30 -21.14 -15.85
C PRO A 221 -0.86 -20.00 -16.77
N ARG A 222 0.19 -19.31 -16.40
CA ARG A 222 0.79 -18.28 -17.25
C ARG A 222 1.20 -18.90 -18.60
N PHE A 223 0.78 -18.27 -19.67
CA PHE A 223 1.16 -18.64 -21.02
C PHE A 223 1.48 -17.37 -21.82
N PRO A 224 2.47 -17.44 -22.74
CA PRO A 224 2.77 -16.35 -23.64
C PRO A 224 1.65 -16.23 -24.66
N MET A 225 1.25 -15.00 -24.95
CA MET A 225 0.33 -14.65 -26.02
C MET A 225 0.99 -13.62 -26.91
N MET A 226 1.04 -13.89 -28.23
CA MET A 226 1.73 -13.05 -29.22
C MET A 226 3.22 -12.80 -28.90
N ASP A 227 3.92 -13.78 -28.34
CA ASP A 227 5.37 -13.76 -27.99
C ASP A 227 5.84 -12.64 -27.06
N LEU A 228 4.97 -11.70 -26.69
CA LEU A 228 5.31 -10.50 -25.92
C LEU A 228 4.60 -10.40 -24.58
N TYR A 229 3.48 -11.11 -24.41
CA TYR A 229 2.59 -10.88 -23.27
C TYR A 229 2.26 -12.18 -22.56
N GLU A 230 2.22 -12.12 -21.25
CA GLU A 230 1.83 -13.25 -20.43
C GLU A 230 0.42 -13.06 -19.88
N PHE A 231 -0.39 -14.07 -20.07
CA PHE A 231 -1.73 -14.15 -19.48
C PHE A 231 -1.80 -15.28 -18.48
N GLY A 232 -2.59 -15.09 -17.46
CA GLY A 232 -2.87 -16.11 -16.47
C GLY A 232 -4.10 -15.75 -15.64
N LEU A 233 -4.76 -16.74 -15.06
CA LEU A 233 -5.95 -16.54 -14.24
C LEU A 233 -5.86 -17.35 -12.96
N THR A 234 -6.08 -16.69 -11.83
CA THR A 234 -6.10 -17.27 -10.49
C THR A 234 -7.39 -16.88 -9.78
N ALA A 235 -8.09 -17.85 -9.20
CA ALA A 235 -9.17 -17.57 -8.27
C ALA A 235 -8.68 -17.70 -6.84
N ALA A 236 -9.23 -16.91 -5.93
CA ALA A 236 -8.92 -16.99 -4.51
C ALA A 236 -10.16 -16.80 -3.65
N THR A 237 -10.15 -17.40 -2.47
CA THR A 237 -10.98 -17.00 -1.33
C THR A 237 -10.10 -16.24 -0.35
N PHE A 238 -10.66 -15.27 0.34
CA PHE A 238 -9.90 -14.47 1.29
C PHE A 238 -10.63 -14.27 2.61
N LEU A 239 -9.83 -14.09 3.66
CA LEU A 239 -10.23 -13.61 4.97
C LEU A 239 -9.27 -12.50 5.38
N ASP A 240 -9.79 -11.29 5.53
CA ASP A 240 -9.05 -10.11 5.95
C ASP A 240 -9.51 -9.68 7.33
N TRP A 241 -8.60 -9.11 8.10
CA TRP A 241 -8.94 -8.40 9.33
C TRP A 241 -8.05 -7.18 9.52
N GLY A 242 -8.58 -6.18 10.22
CA GLY A 242 -7.82 -4.97 10.51
C GLY A 242 -8.34 -4.26 11.75
N VAL A 243 -7.43 -3.56 12.41
CA VAL A 243 -7.70 -2.76 13.59
C VAL A 243 -6.89 -1.47 13.53
N THR A 244 -7.43 -0.39 14.10
CA THR A 244 -6.76 0.91 14.20
C THR A 244 -6.62 1.34 15.65
N GLY A 245 -5.58 2.12 15.96
CA GLY A 245 -5.39 2.84 17.22
C GLY A 245 -5.23 4.34 16.98
N ARG A 246 -5.83 5.18 17.83
CA ARG A 246 -5.83 6.64 17.65
C ARG A 246 -4.66 7.32 18.34
N ASN A 247 -4.41 7.01 19.60
CA ASN A 247 -3.45 7.74 20.40
C ASN A 247 -2.16 6.96 20.57
N GLU A 248 -2.24 5.71 20.97
CA GLU A 248 -1.10 4.86 21.24
C GLU A 248 -1.20 3.56 20.44
N PHE A 249 -0.07 2.91 20.23
CA PHE A 249 -0.06 1.62 19.54
C PHE A 249 -0.84 0.55 20.34
N GLU A 250 -0.85 0.64 21.64
CA GLU A 250 -1.57 -0.27 22.53
C GLU A 250 -3.08 -0.19 22.36
N ASP A 251 -3.61 0.90 21.85
CA ASP A 251 -5.05 1.02 21.51
C ASP A 251 -5.48 -0.09 20.55
N ILE A 252 -4.58 -0.54 19.65
CA ILE A 252 -4.84 -1.67 18.73
C ILE A 252 -5.26 -2.94 19.49
N LEU A 253 -4.69 -3.19 20.65
CA LEU A 253 -4.97 -4.39 21.45
C LEU A 253 -6.35 -4.32 22.14
N ARG A 254 -6.91 -3.13 22.29
CA ARG A 254 -8.20 -2.87 22.94
C ARG A 254 -9.36 -2.76 21.96
N MET A 255 -9.05 -2.43 20.71
CA MET A 255 -10.08 -2.23 19.68
C MET A 255 -10.53 -3.56 19.07
N ARG A 256 -11.79 -3.64 18.72
CA ARG A 256 -12.33 -4.79 17.98
C ARG A 256 -11.97 -4.69 16.50
N PRO A 257 -11.51 -5.78 15.88
CA PRO A 257 -11.16 -5.76 14.47
C PRO A 257 -12.42 -5.72 13.59
N ILE A 258 -12.30 -5.03 12.46
CA ILE A 258 -13.17 -5.25 11.32
C ILE A 258 -12.70 -6.49 10.56
N LEU A 259 -13.63 -7.24 10.01
CA LEU A 259 -13.36 -8.44 9.23
C LEU A 259 -13.89 -8.28 7.81
N GLY A 260 -13.23 -8.92 6.86
CA GLY A 260 -13.67 -9.01 5.48
C GLY A 260 -13.49 -10.44 4.97
N ALA A 261 -14.49 -10.99 4.30
CA ALA A 261 -14.41 -12.32 3.71
C ALA A 261 -15.06 -12.32 2.31
N GLY A 262 -14.48 -13.07 1.38
CA GLY A 262 -15.01 -13.08 0.02
C GLY A 262 -14.19 -13.87 -0.97
N PHE A 263 -14.37 -13.50 -2.24
CA PHE A 263 -13.74 -14.13 -3.40
C PHE A 263 -12.96 -13.10 -4.21
N SER A 264 -11.90 -13.56 -4.84
CA SER A 264 -11.04 -12.76 -5.71
C SER A 264 -10.78 -13.50 -7.02
N LEU A 265 -10.84 -12.77 -8.12
CA LEU A 265 -10.38 -13.22 -9.42
C LEU A 265 -9.17 -12.35 -9.81
N GLN A 266 -8.05 -12.99 -10.08
CA GLN A 266 -6.77 -12.34 -10.34
C GLN A 266 -6.34 -12.65 -11.76
N LEU A 267 -6.37 -11.65 -12.63
CA LEU A 267 -5.96 -11.72 -14.01
C LEU A 267 -4.55 -11.15 -14.17
N GLN A 268 -3.65 -11.94 -14.71
CA GLN A 268 -2.38 -11.47 -15.23
C GLN A 268 -2.58 -11.07 -16.70
N ALA A 269 -2.25 -9.86 -17.05
CA ALA A 269 -2.47 -9.31 -18.38
C ALA A 269 -1.28 -8.44 -18.81
N PRO A 270 -1.13 -8.20 -20.12
CA PRO A 270 -0.16 -7.24 -20.64
C PRO A 270 -0.32 -5.89 -19.95
N PHE A 271 0.79 -5.21 -19.70
CA PHE A 271 0.86 -3.86 -19.09
C PHE A 271 0.39 -3.76 -17.64
N VAL A 272 -0.35 -4.76 -17.12
CA VAL A 272 -0.77 -4.81 -15.72
C VAL A 272 -0.33 -6.14 -15.14
N PRO A 273 0.69 -6.17 -14.27
CA PRO A 273 1.22 -7.41 -13.70
C PRO A 273 0.14 -8.28 -13.06
N ILE A 274 -0.86 -7.65 -12.48
CA ILE A 274 -2.04 -8.29 -11.95
C ILE A 274 -3.22 -7.31 -11.90
N LEU A 275 -4.37 -7.73 -12.39
CA LEU A 275 -5.65 -7.06 -12.22
C LEU A 275 -6.54 -7.94 -11.36
N ARG A 276 -6.96 -7.42 -10.22
CA ARG A 276 -7.72 -8.15 -9.22
C ARG A 276 -9.15 -7.62 -9.14
N PHE A 277 -10.11 -8.54 -9.13
CA PHE A 277 -11.53 -8.29 -8.93
C PHE A 277 -11.96 -9.00 -7.65
N ASP A 278 -12.28 -8.25 -6.62
CA ASP A 278 -12.67 -8.78 -5.31
C ASP A 278 -14.14 -8.48 -5.05
N TYR A 279 -14.86 -9.48 -4.58
CA TYR A 279 -16.20 -9.31 -4.03
C TYR A 279 -16.23 -9.88 -2.61
N GLY A 280 -16.64 -9.08 -1.64
CA GLY A 280 -16.63 -9.50 -0.25
C GLY A 280 -17.69 -8.83 0.61
N TRP A 281 -17.78 -9.36 1.82
CA TRP A 281 -18.65 -8.89 2.90
C TRP A 281 -17.81 -8.41 4.06
N GLY A 282 -18.21 -7.26 4.63
CA GLY A 282 -17.59 -6.65 5.79
C GLY A 282 -18.39 -6.96 7.06
N PHE A 283 -17.67 -7.32 8.13
CA PHE A 283 -18.28 -7.67 9.41
C PHE A 283 -17.63 -6.89 10.55
N TYR A 284 -18.45 -6.45 11.49
CA TYR A 284 -18.00 -5.84 12.73
C TYR A 284 -18.89 -6.34 13.88
N GLU A 285 -18.28 -6.72 15.00
CA GLU A 285 -18.98 -7.29 16.18
C GLU A 285 -19.91 -8.47 15.83
N GLY A 286 -19.49 -9.33 14.89
CA GLY A 286 -20.27 -10.48 14.44
C GLY A 286 -21.45 -10.16 13.52
N LYS A 287 -21.68 -8.88 13.20
CA LYS A 287 -22.76 -8.46 12.29
C LYS A 287 -22.15 -8.11 10.91
N ARG A 288 -22.87 -8.44 9.85
CA ARG A 288 -22.55 -7.96 8.51
C ARG A 288 -22.96 -6.49 8.40
N ILE A 289 -21.98 -5.63 8.18
CA ILE A 289 -22.18 -4.18 8.10
C ILE A 289 -22.12 -3.71 6.65
N ASP A 290 -21.23 -4.29 5.84
CA ASP A 290 -20.94 -3.78 4.49
C ASP A 290 -20.80 -4.92 3.48
N LYS A 291 -20.78 -4.56 2.21
CA LYS A 291 -20.39 -5.40 1.08
C LYS A 291 -19.74 -4.53 0.02
N ALA A 292 -18.68 -5.00 -0.60
CA ALA A 292 -17.97 -4.22 -1.60
C ALA A 292 -17.47 -5.08 -2.76
N PHE A 293 -17.46 -4.47 -3.93
CA PHE A 293 -16.74 -4.93 -5.10
C PHE A 293 -15.58 -3.98 -5.33
N HIS A 294 -14.38 -4.55 -5.47
CA HIS A 294 -13.15 -3.78 -5.70
C HIS A 294 -12.46 -4.23 -6.97
N ILE A 295 -11.84 -3.26 -7.65
CA ILE A 295 -10.89 -3.50 -8.74
C ILE A 295 -9.56 -2.91 -8.31
N ALA A 296 -8.49 -3.69 -8.41
CA ALA A 296 -7.15 -3.24 -8.01
C ALA A 296 -6.08 -3.81 -8.95
N ALA A 297 -5.09 -2.98 -9.25
CA ALA A 297 -3.93 -3.36 -10.07
C ALA A 297 -2.72 -3.81 -9.22
N GLN A 298 -2.97 -4.44 -8.07
CA GLN A 298 -1.94 -4.89 -7.13
C GLN A 298 -2.42 -6.07 -6.29
N HIS A 299 -1.47 -6.83 -5.72
CA HIS A 299 -1.78 -7.82 -4.71
C HIS A 299 -2.23 -7.19 -3.38
N MET A 300 -3.09 -7.90 -2.66
CA MET A 300 -3.42 -7.54 -1.27
C MET A 300 -2.29 -7.95 -0.33
N ILE A 301 -1.72 -9.13 -0.55
CA ILE A 301 -0.64 -9.74 0.23
C ILE A 301 0.68 -9.58 -0.50
#